data_063ed2ee7c7e2795c649ba2462df8e87
#
_entry.id   063ed2ee7c7e2795c649ba2462df8e87
#
_cell.length_a   1.000
_cell.length_b   1.000
_cell.length_c   1.000
_cell.angle_alpha   90.00
_cell.angle_beta   90.00
_cell.angle_gamma   90.00
#
_symmetry.space_group_name_H-M   'P 1'
#
loop_
_entity.id
_entity.type
_entity.pdbx_description
1 polymer ?
#
loop_
_entity_poly.entity_id
_entity_poly.type
_entity_poly.pdbx_seq_one_letter_code
_entity_poly.pdbx_strand_id
1 'polypeptide(L)'
;MDLVESLQLLAEQTLSGLAFLTAYGVTWVVCGVLWQRAPARVAAYATLFQGLVALPAALGLSAAIGAIGQERPVPDEITQLSVLIGTSQLLGLPFLIYLVVKQRYALVPFAFAAITSMHFVLYTWLYQTPVYIVMAALIALGTAAVMLAAPEDERPAQPARVSFLTGGVLLATALLFLFLHLAVG
;
A
#
# COMPACT_ATOMS: atom_id res chain seq x y z
N MET A 1 -30.55 1.29 -6.88
CA MET A 1 -29.37 0.44 -6.79
C MET A 1 -29.04 0.25 -5.33
N ASP A 2 -28.83 -0.97 -4.89
CA ASP A 2 -28.46 -1.26 -3.50
C ASP A 2 -27.00 -0.82 -3.26
N LEU A 3 -26.66 -0.49 -1.99
CA LEU A 3 -25.31 -0.04 -1.61
C LEU A 3 -24.26 -1.09 -1.96
N VAL A 4 -24.53 -2.37 -1.71
CA VAL A 4 -23.59 -3.47 -2.00
C VAL A 4 -23.34 -3.58 -3.51
N GLU A 5 -24.38 -3.47 -4.32
CA GLU A 5 -24.28 -3.46 -5.77
C GLU A 5 -23.43 -2.28 -6.29
N SER A 6 -23.63 -1.07 -5.69
CA SER A 6 -22.81 0.11 -6.02
C SER A 6 -21.35 -0.08 -5.68
N LEU A 7 -21.02 -0.71 -4.54
CA LEU A 7 -19.64 -1.01 -4.13
C LEU A 7 -18.99 -2.07 -5.03
N GLN A 8 -19.76 -3.06 -5.48
CA GLN A 8 -19.27 -4.06 -6.44
C GLN A 8 -18.94 -3.42 -7.80
N LEU A 9 -19.82 -2.55 -8.32
CA LEU A 9 -19.54 -1.78 -9.53
C LEU A 9 -18.31 -0.87 -9.37
N LEU A 10 -18.12 -0.26 -8.21
CA LEU A 10 -16.90 0.52 -7.91
C LEU A 10 -15.65 -0.37 -7.97
N ALA A 11 -15.73 -1.58 -7.39
CA ALA A 11 -14.62 -2.53 -7.42
C ALA A 11 -14.30 -2.97 -8.86
N GLU A 12 -15.30 -3.24 -9.68
CA GLU A 12 -15.15 -3.57 -11.11
C GLU A 12 -14.54 -2.39 -11.89
N GLN A 13 -15.09 -1.18 -11.75
CA GLN A 13 -14.61 0.02 -12.45
C GLN A 13 -13.14 0.34 -12.13
N THR A 14 -12.71 0.10 -10.89
CA THR A 14 -11.35 0.41 -10.43
C THR A 14 -10.42 -0.81 -10.46
N LEU A 15 -10.89 -1.95 -10.93
CA LEU A 15 -10.20 -3.25 -10.85
C LEU A 15 -9.72 -3.51 -9.39
N SER A 16 -10.61 -3.25 -8.44
CA SER A 16 -10.33 -3.35 -6.99
C SER A 16 -9.06 -2.62 -6.57
N GLY A 17 -8.79 -1.45 -7.14
CA GLY A 17 -7.63 -0.63 -6.79
C GLY A 17 -6.30 -1.08 -7.40
N LEU A 18 -6.31 -1.88 -8.46
CA LEU A 18 -5.14 -2.41 -9.18
C LEU A 18 -4.03 -1.37 -9.40
N ALA A 19 -4.40 -0.18 -9.90
CA ALA A 19 -3.44 0.89 -10.21
C ALA A 19 -2.67 1.37 -8.97
N PHE A 20 -3.36 1.53 -7.85
CA PHE A 20 -2.77 1.94 -6.57
C PHE A 20 -1.85 0.84 -6.01
N LEU A 21 -2.32 -0.41 -5.98
CA LEU A 21 -1.51 -1.55 -5.53
C LEU A 21 -0.23 -1.69 -6.35
N THR A 22 -0.33 -1.51 -7.68
CA THR A 22 0.83 -1.59 -8.57
C THR A 22 1.82 -0.45 -8.30
N ALA A 23 1.35 0.80 -8.28
CA ALA A 23 2.22 1.96 -8.09
C ALA A 23 2.92 1.93 -6.72
N TYR A 24 2.17 1.68 -5.66
CA TYR A 24 2.75 1.59 -4.31
C TYR A 24 3.62 0.35 -4.16
N GLY A 25 3.24 -0.79 -4.73
CA GLY A 25 4.08 -1.99 -4.72
C GLY A 25 5.44 -1.78 -5.37
N VAL A 26 5.46 -1.14 -6.55
CA VAL A 26 6.71 -0.79 -7.24
C VAL A 26 7.56 0.18 -6.41
N THR A 27 6.97 1.23 -5.83
CA THR A 27 7.73 2.19 -5.01
C THR A 27 8.30 1.55 -3.75
N TRP A 28 7.60 0.60 -3.12
CA TRP A 28 8.13 -0.18 -2.00
C TRP A 28 9.33 -1.05 -2.42
N VAL A 29 9.27 -1.70 -3.59
CA VAL A 29 10.41 -2.47 -4.13
C VAL A 29 11.59 -1.55 -4.40
N VAL A 30 11.37 -0.37 -5.00
CA VAL A 30 12.42 0.64 -5.19
C VAL A 30 13.04 1.07 -3.87
N CYS A 31 12.21 1.32 -2.84
CA CYS A 31 12.73 1.60 -1.48
C CYS A 31 13.58 0.45 -0.94
N GLY A 32 13.19 -0.81 -1.17
CA GLY A 32 13.98 -1.98 -0.81
C GLY A 32 15.38 -1.99 -1.46
N VAL A 33 15.45 -1.62 -2.75
CA VAL A 33 16.73 -1.47 -3.45
C VAL A 33 17.57 -0.32 -2.88
N LEU A 34 16.92 0.80 -2.55
CA LEU A 34 17.61 1.94 -1.92
C LEU A 34 18.18 1.58 -0.55
N TRP A 35 17.46 0.77 0.25
CA TRP A 35 17.96 0.27 1.53
C TRP A 35 19.20 -0.63 1.40
N GLN A 36 19.40 -1.28 0.24
CA GLN A 36 20.59 -2.08 -0.04
C GLN A 36 21.78 -1.27 -0.57
N ARG A 37 21.52 -0.10 -1.20
CA ARG A 37 22.53 0.61 -2.00
C ARG A 37 22.83 2.03 -1.53
N ALA A 38 21.93 2.64 -0.78
CA ALA A 38 22.04 4.02 -0.34
C ALA A 38 22.31 4.10 1.17
N PRO A 39 22.85 5.22 1.68
CA PRO A 39 22.95 5.48 3.11
C PRO A 39 21.55 5.41 3.77
N ALA A 40 21.48 4.84 4.98
CA ALA A 40 20.23 4.61 5.70
C ALA A 40 19.35 5.87 5.81
N ARG A 41 19.96 7.04 5.98
CA ARG A 41 19.26 8.33 6.01
C ARG A 41 18.51 8.58 4.69
N VAL A 42 19.18 8.40 3.54
CA VAL A 42 18.58 8.63 2.21
C VAL A 42 17.45 7.63 1.96
N ALA A 43 17.68 6.35 2.25
CA ALA A 43 16.68 5.31 2.11
C ALA A 43 15.45 5.55 2.99
N ALA A 44 15.64 6.03 4.25
CA ALA A 44 14.56 6.39 5.15
C ALA A 44 13.70 7.55 4.62
N TYR A 45 14.34 8.62 4.10
CA TYR A 45 13.63 9.73 3.47
C TYR A 45 12.89 9.28 2.20
N ALA A 46 13.51 8.45 1.36
CA ALA A 46 12.84 7.90 0.18
C ALA A 46 11.61 7.08 0.58
N THR A 47 11.72 6.24 1.63
CA THR A 47 10.59 5.47 2.15
C THR A 47 9.49 6.39 2.71
N LEU A 48 9.86 7.43 3.46
CA LEU A 48 8.90 8.38 4.03
C LEU A 48 8.12 9.14 2.94
N PHE A 49 8.81 9.56 1.89
CA PHE A 49 8.24 10.40 0.83
C PHE A 49 7.81 9.64 -0.42
N GLN A 50 7.87 8.30 -0.43
CA GLN A 50 7.50 7.50 -1.60
C GLN A 50 6.09 7.81 -2.11
N GLY A 51 5.16 8.19 -1.23
CA GLY A 51 3.79 8.56 -1.60
C GLY A 51 3.71 9.75 -2.57
N LEU A 52 4.71 10.66 -2.55
CA LEU A 52 4.78 11.77 -3.50
C LEU A 52 5.03 11.31 -4.94
N VAL A 53 5.58 10.11 -5.12
CA VAL A 53 5.79 9.48 -6.44
C VAL A 53 4.68 8.46 -6.71
N ALA A 54 4.35 7.63 -5.71
CA ALA A 54 3.37 6.57 -5.86
C ALA A 54 1.97 7.09 -6.17
N LEU A 55 1.53 8.18 -5.51
CA LEU A 55 0.18 8.73 -5.71
C LEU A 55 -0.03 9.28 -7.12
N PRO A 56 0.81 10.16 -7.66
CA PRO A 56 0.68 10.59 -9.06
C PRO A 56 0.75 9.43 -10.06
N ALA A 57 1.64 8.45 -9.83
CA ALA A 57 1.74 7.27 -10.67
C ALA A 57 0.46 6.43 -10.61
N ALA A 58 -0.12 6.22 -9.42
CA ALA A 58 -1.38 5.51 -9.25
C ALA A 58 -2.54 6.21 -9.98
N LEU A 59 -2.62 7.54 -9.86
CA LEU A 59 -3.63 8.33 -10.58
C LEU A 59 -3.44 8.27 -12.09
N GLY A 60 -2.20 8.36 -12.58
CA GLY A 60 -1.89 8.21 -14.00
C GLY A 60 -2.25 6.82 -14.54
N LEU A 61 -1.92 5.76 -13.80
CA LEU A 61 -2.33 4.38 -14.13
C LEU A 61 -3.85 4.23 -14.10
N SER A 62 -4.52 4.79 -13.09
CA SER A 62 -5.99 4.76 -12.98
C SER A 62 -6.66 5.45 -14.17
N ALA A 63 -6.10 6.56 -14.64
CA ALA A 63 -6.57 7.24 -15.83
C ALA A 63 -6.34 6.38 -17.10
N ALA A 64 -5.15 5.76 -17.22
CA ALA A 64 -4.79 4.93 -18.36
C ALA A 64 -5.69 3.70 -18.53
N ILE A 65 -6.16 3.10 -17.43
CA ILE A 65 -7.09 1.96 -17.44
C ILE A 65 -8.57 2.37 -17.41
N GLY A 66 -8.87 3.69 -17.48
CA GLY A 66 -10.25 4.19 -17.48
C GLY A 66 -10.96 4.12 -16.12
N ALA A 67 -10.23 3.88 -15.04
CA ALA A 67 -10.78 3.77 -13.67
C ALA A 67 -11.16 5.13 -13.05
N ILE A 68 -10.71 6.25 -13.62
CA ILE A 68 -11.08 7.62 -13.25
C ILE A 68 -11.46 8.41 -14.51
N GLY A 69 -12.22 9.50 -14.32
CA GLY A 69 -12.74 10.31 -15.40
C GLY A 69 -14.17 9.90 -15.84
N GLN A 70 -14.72 8.86 -15.22
CA GLN A 70 -16.11 8.43 -15.39
C GLN A 70 -16.93 8.80 -14.13
N GLU A 71 -18.26 8.84 -14.27
CA GLU A 71 -19.15 8.98 -13.14
C GLU A 71 -18.99 7.77 -12.19
N ARG A 72 -18.83 8.05 -10.91
CA ARG A 72 -18.67 6.99 -9.92
C ARG A 72 -20.01 6.34 -9.61
N PRO A 73 -20.08 5.00 -9.55
CA PRO A 73 -21.33 4.27 -9.33
C PRO A 73 -21.80 4.30 -7.87
N VAL A 74 -21.21 5.14 -7.01
CA VAL A 74 -21.50 5.23 -5.58
C VAL A 74 -21.93 6.63 -5.20
N PRO A 75 -22.77 6.77 -4.13
CA PRO A 75 -23.15 8.07 -3.58
C PRO A 75 -21.94 8.92 -3.15
N ASP A 76 -22.14 10.23 -3.09
CA ASP A 76 -21.08 11.18 -2.71
C ASP A 76 -20.51 10.91 -1.32
N GLU A 77 -21.32 10.43 -0.38
CA GLU A 77 -20.90 10.06 0.98
C GLU A 77 -19.86 8.91 0.94
N ILE A 78 -20.06 7.94 0.06
CA ILE A 78 -19.10 6.83 -0.13
C ILE A 78 -17.83 7.34 -0.82
N THR A 79 -17.97 8.29 -1.74
CA THR A 79 -16.81 8.95 -2.34
C THR A 79 -15.99 9.70 -1.30
N GLN A 80 -16.62 10.46 -0.40
CA GLN A 80 -15.96 11.14 0.70
C GLN A 80 -15.31 10.15 1.67
N LEU A 81 -16.02 9.07 2.01
CA LEU A 81 -15.46 7.99 2.85
C LEU A 81 -14.22 7.35 2.20
N SER A 82 -14.24 7.11 0.89
CA SER A 82 -13.08 6.57 0.16
C SER A 82 -11.86 7.50 0.25
N VAL A 83 -12.08 8.82 0.16
CA VAL A 83 -11.02 9.83 0.33
C VAL A 83 -10.52 9.83 1.78
N LEU A 84 -11.42 9.75 2.76
CA LEU A 84 -11.06 9.69 4.18
C LEU A 84 -10.23 8.43 4.49
N ILE A 85 -10.65 7.28 3.97
CA ILE A 85 -9.86 6.04 4.06
C ILE A 85 -8.47 6.26 3.43
N GLY A 86 -8.40 6.80 2.20
CA GLY A 86 -7.15 7.05 1.50
C GLY A 86 -6.20 7.99 2.25
N THR A 87 -6.74 8.98 2.95
CA THR A 87 -5.96 9.97 3.70
C THR A 87 -5.65 9.55 5.14
N SER A 88 -6.33 8.53 5.68
CA SER A 88 -6.13 8.08 7.07
C SER A 88 -4.68 7.71 7.40
N GLN A 89 -3.93 7.16 6.45
CA GLN A 89 -2.52 6.82 6.62
C GLN A 89 -1.63 8.04 6.91
N LEU A 90 -2.07 9.26 6.54
CA LEU A 90 -1.33 10.50 6.83
C LEU A 90 -1.23 10.77 8.33
N LEU A 91 -2.15 10.23 9.13
CA LEU A 91 -2.08 10.29 10.60
C LEU A 91 -0.84 9.58 11.17
N GLY A 92 -0.25 8.67 10.42
CA GLY A 92 1.01 8.03 10.77
C GLY A 92 2.27 8.87 10.50
N LEU A 93 2.18 9.94 9.68
CA LEU A 93 3.33 10.76 9.30
C LEU A 93 4.06 11.38 10.49
N PRO A 94 3.39 11.96 11.51
CA PRO A 94 4.08 12.52 12.67
C PRO A 94 4.96 11.49 13.38
N PHE A 95 4.50 10.24 13.46
CA PHE A 95 5.28 9.15 14.06
C PHE A 95 6.48 8.77 13.18
N LEU A 96 6.31 8.67 11.88
CA LEU A 96 7.42 8.40 10.95
C LEU A 96 8.46 9.52 10.96
N ILE A 97 8.01 10.79 10.98
CA ILE A 97 8.88 11.96 11.10
C ILE A 97 9.66 11.90 12.42
N TYR A 98 9.01 11.56 13.53
CA TYR A 98 9.67 11.36 14.82
C TYR A 98 10.80 10.33 14.73
N LEU A 99 10.58 9.19 14.09
CA LEU A 99 11.61 8.16 13.90
C LEU A 99 12.82 8.71 13.11
N VAL A 100 12.55 9.48 12.06
CA VAL A 100 13.61 10.10 11.23
C VAL A 100 14.39 11.15 12.03
N VAL A 101 13.70 12.03 12.77
CA VAL A 101 14.32 13.04 13.64
C VAL A 101 15.18 12.39 14.73
N LYS A 102 14.72 11.27 15.30
CA LYS A 102 15.48 10.47 16.28
C LYS A 102 16.53 9.56 15.66
N GLN A 103 16.77 9.67 14.34
CA GLN A 103 17.73 8.86 13.59
C GLN A 103 17.50 7.34 13.69
N ARG A 104 16.26 6.94 14.00
CA ARG A 104 15.83 5.54 14.01
C ARG A 104 15.45 5.07 12.60
N TYR A 105 16.31 5.33 11.64
CA TYR A 105 16.04 5.13 10.22
C TYR A 105 15.58 3.72 9.90
N ALA A 106 16.21 2.69 10.47
CA ALA A 106 15.89 1.29 10.22
C ALA A 106 14.46 0.89 10.61
N LEU A 107 13.79 1.63 11.49
CA LEU A 107 12.41 1.36 11.90
C LEU A 107 11.37 1.99 10.96
N VAL A 108 11.77 2.91 10.09
CA VAL A 108 10.85 3.64 9.20
C VAL A 108 10.05 2.70 8.29
N PRO A 109 10.67 1.74 7.56
CA PRO A 109 9.89 0.84 6.71
C PRO A 109 8.91 -0.02 7.50
N PHE A 110 9.31 -0.55 8.66
CA PHE A 110 8.43 -1.37 9.50
C PHE A 110 7.22 -0.58 10.02
N ALA A 111 7.47 0.61 10.58
CA ALA A 111 6.40 1.47 11.07
C ALA A 111 5.45 1.88 9.94
N PHE A 112 6.00 2.21 8.77
CA PHE A 112 5.18 2.58 7.62
C PHE A 112 4.38 1.38 7.08
N ALA A 113 4.97 0.18 7.01
CA ALA A 113 4.26 -1.04 6.62
C ALA A 113 3.11 -1.36 7.58
N ALA A 114 3.30 -1.17 8.89
CA ALA A 114 2.25 -1.35 9.89
C ALA A 114 1.09 -0.35 9.68
N ILE A 115 1.38 0.94 9.46
CA ILE A 115 0.36 1.96 9.16
C ILE A 115 -0.39 1.61 7.88
N THR A 116 0.34 1.21 6.84
CA THR A 116 -0.22 0.82 5.55
C THR A 116 -1.12 -0.41 5.66
N SER A 117 -0.72 -1.42 6.44
CA SER A 117 -1.55 -2.62 6.64
C SER A 117 -2.87 -2.31 7.35
N MET A 118 -2.84 -1.46 8.39
CA MET A 118 -4.06 -1.01 9.08
C MET A 118 -5.00 -0.25 8.14
N HIS A 119 -4.45 0.60 7.30
CA HIS A 119 -5.19 1.35 6.29
C HIS A 119 -5.89 0.40 5.29
N PHE A 120 -5.21 -0.64 4.81
CA PHE A 120 -5.76 -1.57 3.83
C PHE A 120 -6.93 -2.42 4.35
N VAL A 121 -7.05 -2.66 5.66
CA VAL A 121 -8.19 -3.39 6.23
C VAL A 121 -9.53 -2.74 5.82
N LEU A 122 -9.58 -1.41 5.74
CA LEU A 122 -10.78 -0.66 5.40
C LEU A 122 -11.24 -0.89 3.95
N TYR A 123 -10.32 -1.22 3.05
CA TYR A 123 -10.66 -1.55 1.66
C TYR A 123 -11.37 -2.89 1.50
N THR A 124 -11.29 -3.77 2.50
CA THR A 124 -12.10 -5.01 2.54
C THR A 124 -13.58 -4.68 2.40
N TRP A 125 -14.04 -3.68 3.15
CA TRP A 125 -15.41 -3.21 3.08
C TRP A 125 -15.69 -2.42 1.80
N LEU A 126 -14.80 -1.52 1.40
CA LEU A 126 -14.98 -0.65 0.23
C LEU A 126 -15.09 -1.44 -1.08
N TYR A 127 -14.28 -2.49 -1.24
CA TYR A 127 -14.26 -3.32 -2.45
C TYR A 127 -14.98 -4.66 -2.29
N GLN A 128 -15.68 -4.86 -1.17
CA GLN A 128 -16.47 -6.07 -0.87
C GLN A 128 -15.67 -7.38 -1.10
N THR A 129 -14.38 -7.38 -0.75
CA THR A 129 -13.49 -8.53 -0.96
C THR A 129 -12.62 -8.82 0.27
N PRO A 130 -12.51 -10.09 0.73
CA PRO A 130 -11.63 -10.45 1.84
C PRO A 130 -10.14 -10.40 1.50
N VAL A 131 -9.78 -10.25 0.22
CA VAL A 131 -8.38 -10.23 -0.22
C VAL A 131 -7.58 -9.16 0.51
N TYR A 132 -8.16 -7.99 0.76
CA TYR A 132 -7.49 -6.88 1.44
C TYR A 132 -7.15 -7.17 2.90
N ILE A 133 -8.00 -7.90 3.65
CA ILE A 133 -7.67 -8.28 5.03
C ILE A 133 -6.56 -9.33 5.06
N VAL A 134 -6.56 -10.28 4.10
CA VAL A 134 -5.49 -11.27 3.95
C VAL A 134 -4.18 -10.56 3.60
N MET A 135 -4.19 -9.65 2.64
CA MET A 135 -3.04 -8.83 2.27
C MET A 135 -2.49 -8.02 3.45
N ALA A 136 -3.37 -7.33 4.19
CA ALA A 136 -2.99 -6.57 5.38
C ALA A 136 -2.35 -7.46 6.46
N ALA A 137 -2.93 -8.63 6.72
CA ALA A 137 -2.39 -9.61 7.65
C ALA A 137 -1.00 -10.13 7.20
N LEU A 138 -0.82 -10.44 5.92
CA LEU A 138 0.47 -10.86 5.37
C LEU A 138 1.53 -9.77 5.53
N ILE A 139 1.20 -8.50 5.28
CA ILE A 139 2.13 -7.39 5.49
C ILE A 139 2.46 -7.25 6.98
N ALA A 140 1.45 -7.18 7.85
CA ALA A 140 1.66 -6.95 9.28
C ALA A 140 2.46 -8.09 9.93
N LEU A 141 2.02 -9.34 9.76
CA LEU A 141 2.66 -10.50 10.36
C LEU A 141 4.01 -10.81 9.70
N GLY A 142 4.11 -10.68 8.38
CA GLY A 142 5.35 -10.92 7.66
C GLY A 142 6.44 -9.92 8.02
N THR A 143 6.10 -8.62 8.10
CA THR A 143 7.08 -7.59 8.52
C THR A 143 7.45 -7.74 9.99
N ALA A 144 6.52 -8.08 10.88
CA ALA A 144 6.81 -8.39 12.26
C ALA A 144 7.75 -9.61 12.38
N ALA A 145 7.50 -10.67 11.61
CA ALA A 145 8.37 -11.85 11.57
C ALA A 145 9.80 -11.49 11.09
N VAL A 146 9.93 -10.64 10.04
CA VAL A 146 11.24 -10.14 9.59
C VAL A 146 11.96 -9.40 10.71
N MET A 147 11.24 -8.57 11.48
CA MET A 147 11.86 -7.80 12.58
C MET A 147 12.26 -8.66 13.78
N LEU A 148 11.49 -9.71 14.08
CA LEU A 148 11.71 -10.58 15.24
C LEU A 148 12.73 -11.69 14.97
N ALA A 149 12.74 -12.25 13.75
CA ALA A 149 13.52 -13.44 13.42
C ALA A 149 14.96 -13.15 12.97
N ALA A 150 15.29 -11.88 12.66
CA ALA A 150 16.63 -11.58 12.14
C ALA A 150 17.68 -11.60 13.24
N PRO A 151 18.76 -12.40 13.08
CA PRO A 151 19.94 -12.38 13.93
C PRO A 151 20.57 -10.97 14.00
N GLU A 152 21.41 -10.74 15.02
CA GLU A 152 22.02 -9.40 15.22
C GLU A 152 22.89 -8.93 14.06
N ASP A 153 23.59 -9.82 13.42
CA ASP A 153 24.43 -9.59 12.25
C ASP A 153 23.62 -9.25 10.98
N GLU A 154 22.37 -9.69 10.91
CA GLU A 154 21.46 -9.42 9.78
C GLU A 154 20.55 -8.18 9.97
N ARG A 155 20.56 -7.55 11.15
CA ARG A 155 19.74 -6.34 11.42
C ARG A 155 19.88 -5.22 10.39
N PRO A 156 21.05 -4.95 9.80
CA PRO A 156 21.18 -3.94 8.76
C PRO A 156 20.37 -4.23 7.48
N ALA A 157 20.07 -5.51 7.21
CA ALA A 157 19.27 -5.92 6.05
C ALA A 157 17.75 -5.88 6.28
N GLN A 158 17.28 -5.76 7.54
CA GLN A 158 15.86 -5.78 7.89
C GLN A 158 15.02 -4.74 7.14
N PRO A 159 15.44 -3.46 7.04
CA PRO A 159 14.65 -2.44 6.34
C PRO A 159 14.39 -2.78 4.88
N ALA A 160 15.40 -3.33 4.18
CA ALA A 160 15.26 -3.78 2.81
C ALA A 160 14.28 -4.96 2.70
N ARG A 161 14.40 -5.96 3.59
CA ARG A 161 13.51 -7.13 3.62
C ARG A 161 12.06 -6.73 3.88
N VAL A 162 11.81 -5.82 4.82
CA VAL A 162 10.48 -5.26 5.10
C VAL A 162 9.91 -4.58 3.85
N SER A 163 10.73 -3.76 3.18
CA SER A 163 10.30 -3.05 1.98
C SER A 163 9.98 -4.00 0.83
N PHE A 164 10.82 -5.01 0.58
CA PHE A 164 10.57 -6.02 -0.46
C PHE A 164 9.36 -6.89 -0.15
N LEU A 165 9.17 -7.29 1.10
CA LEU A 165 7.99 -8.06 1.52
C LEU A 165 6.72 -7.25 1.27
N THR A 166 6.67 -5.99 1.74
CA THR A 166 5.51 -5.12 1.57
C THR A 166 5.22 -4.90 0.08
N GLY A 167 6.23 -4.52 -0.71
CA GLY A 167 6.08 -4.33 -2.14
C GLY A 167 5.68 -5.61 -2.88
N GLY A 168 6.27 -6.74 -2.52
CA GLY A 168 5.94 -8.04 -3.10
C GLY A 168 4.50 -8.47 -2.83
N VAL A 169 4.01 -8.29 -1.61
CA VAL A 169 2.61 -8.60 -1.26
C VAL A 169 1.63 -7.69 -2.02
N LEU A 170 1.92 -6.39 -2.13
CA LEU A 170 1.09 -5.45 -2.90
C LEU A 170 1.04 -5.83 -4.38
N LEU A 171 2.18 -6.14 -5.01
CA LEU A 171 2.25 -6.55 -6.41
C LEU A 171 1.58 -7.90 -6.65
N ALA A 172 1.76 -8.87 -5.75
CA ALA A 172 1.07 -10.15 -5.84
C ALA A 172 -0.45 -9.99 -5.76
N THR A 173 -0.94 -9.10 -4.90
CA THR A 173 -2.37 -8.78 -4.80
C THR A 173 -2.87 -8.07 -6.07
N ALA A 174 -2.08 -7.15 -6.63
CA ALA A 174 -2.42 -6.50 -7.90
C ALA A 174 -2.53 -7.52 -9.04
N LEU A 175 -1.59 -8.46 -9.13
CA LEU A 175 -1.60 -9.53 -10.12
C LEU A 175 -2.80 -10.48 -9.92
N LEU A 176 -3.16 -10.79 -8.67
CA LEU A 176 -4.34 -11.58 -8.36
C LEU A 176 -5.61 -10.90 -8.89
N PHE A 177 -5.80 -9.60 -8.61
CA PHE A 177 -6.97 -8.88 -9.11
C PHE A 177 -7.01 -8.80 -10.64
N LEU A 178 -5.87 -8.59 -11.28
CA LEU A 178 -5.77 -8.62 -12.74
C LEU A 178 -6.17 -9.99 -13.28
N PHE A 179 -5.66 -11.07 -12.69
CA PHE A 179 -5.99 -12.42 -13.10
C PHE A 179 -7.48 -12.74 -12.93
N LEU A 180 -8.06 -12.38 -11.78
CA LEU A 180 -9.49 -12.59 -11.52
C LEU A 180 -10.36 -11.82 -12.53
N HIS A 181 -9.98 -10.58 -12.86
CA HIS A 181 -10.69 -9.80 -13.87
C HIS A 181 -10.63 -10.43 -15.26
N LEU A 182 -9.46 -10.92 -15.68
CA LEU A 182 -9.28 -11.58 -16.98
C LEU A 182 -9.94 -12.97 -17.06
N ALA A 183 -10.15 -13.63 -15.92
CA ALA A 183 -10.77 -14.96 -15.85
C ALA A 183 -12.31 -14.92 -15.87
N VAL A 184 -12.91 -13.78 -15.50
CA VAL A 184 -14.39 -13.61 -15.38
C VAL A 184 -14.95 -12.83 -16.58
N GLY A 185 -14.16 -12.02 -17.26
CA GLY A 185 -14.52 -11.26 -18.48
C GLY A 185 -14.26 -12.05 -19.73
#